data_9bf3a3d26a327710478db4ad6a276c6e
#
_entry.id   9bf3a3d26a327710478db4ad6a276c6e
#
_cell.length_a   1.000
_cell.length_b   1.000
_cell.length_c   1.000
_cell.angle_alpha   90.00
_cell.angle_beta   90.00
_cell.angle_gamma   90.00
#
_symmetry.space_group_name_H-M   'P 1'
#
loop_
_entity.id
_entity.type
_entity.pdbx_description
1 polymer ?
#
loop_
_entity_poly.entity_id
_entity_poly.type
_entity_poly.pdbx_seq_one_letter_code
_entity_poly.pdbx_strand_id
1 'polypeptide(L)'
;MRNPSLLLLIVVFILAPFKLSAAADTVVVRETRIPVLIERQDNELFHLRIEATQSQMLNEVKLDFGKDVNLNEIESVKLYYGGTESVERRGKTYFAPVDYISNNTPGKTLAANTSYSVLKSEVKAPKREVVLKADQKLFPGVNYFWISLQMKPVASILSKVSAEVVEAKIDGQVAPLKIARKADTHYMGIGVRHAGDDGAAAYRIPGLATSNKGTLLGVYDV
;
A
#
# COMPACT_ATOMS: atom_id res chain seq x y z
N MET A 1 -71.89 -25.88 38.70
CA MET A 1 -70.88 -24.85 38.94
C MET A 1 -69.69 -25.27 38.09
N ARG A 2 -69.41 -24.53 36.97
CA ARG A 2 -68.35 -24.87 35.99
C ARG A 2 -67.19 -23.91 36.27
N ASN A 3 -66.03 -24.48 36.62
CA ASN A 3 -64.75 -23.67 36.69
C ASN A 3 -64.20 -23.42 35.29
N PRO A 4 -63.90 -22.18 34.93
CA PRO A 4 -63.14 -21.90 33.68
C PRO A 4 -61.64 -22.02 33.99
N SER A 5 -60.98 -22.97 33.35
CA SER A 5 -59.52 -23.08 33.33
C SER A 5 -58.94 -21.89 32.53
N LEU A 6 -58.23 -21.06 33.22
CA LEU A 6 -57.49 -19.94 32.61
C LEU A 6 -56.21 -20.48 31.95
N LEU A 7 -56.21 -20.55 30.63
CA LEU A 7 -55.02 -20.95 29.84
C LEU A 7 -54.09 -19.74 29.71
N LEU A 8 -53.01 -19.75 30.49
CA LEU A 8 -51.96 -18.71 30.44
C LEU A 8 -51.04 -18.98 29.24
N LEU A 9 -51.18 -18.21 28.16
CA LEU A 9 -50.32 -18.29 26.98
C LEU A 9 -49.02 -17.49 27.25
N ILE A 10 -47.91 -18.19 27.56
CA ILE A 10 -46.60 -17.58 27.71
C ILE A 10 -46.01 -17.41 26.32
N VAL A 11 -46.01 -16.16 25.80
CA VAL A 11 -45.29 -15.80 24.60
C VAL A 11 -43.82 -15.55 24.95
N VAL A 12 -42.96 -16.51 24.66
CA VAL A 12 -41.51 -16.36 24.83
C VAL A 12 -40.99 -15.57 23.59
N PHE A 13 -40.74 -14.29 23.77
CA PHE A 13 -40.00 -13.51 22.82
C PHE A 13 -38.54 -13.95 22.85
N ILE A 14 -38.10 -14.74 21.86
CA ILE A 14 -36.69 -15.02 21.62
C ILE A 14 -36.11 -13.76 21.03
N LEU A 15 -35.54 -12.90 21.85
CA LEU A 15 -34.66 -11.80 21.43
C LEU A 15 -33.38 -12.42 20.88
N ALA A 16 -33.36 -12.68 19.56
CA ALA A 16 -32.10 -12.93 18.88
C ALA A 16 -31.16 -11.71 19.12
N PRO A 17 -29.93 -11.93 19.58
CA PRO A 17 -29.02 -10.83 19.76
C PRO A 17 -28.76 -10.18 18.39
N PHE A 18 -29.35 -9.01 18.14
CA PHE A 18 -28.94 -8.14 17.05
C PHE A 18 -27.49 -7.79 17.35
N LYS A 19 -26.55 -8.48 16.66
CA LYS A 19 -25.18 -8.01 16.58
C LYS A 19 -25.22 -6.68 15.82
N LEU A 20 -25.23 -5.58 16.55
CA LEU A 20 -24.96 -4.28 15.99
C LEU A 20 -23.54 -4.35 15.43
N SER A 21 -23.40 -4.59 14.13
CA SER A 21 -22.10 -4.55 13.48
C SER A 21 -21.60 -3.11 13.60
N ALA A 22 -20.57 -2.89 14.40
CA ALA A 22 -19.89 -1.62 14.42
C ALA A 22 -19.46 -1.29 12.99
N ALA A 23 -19.64 -0.03 12.57
CA ALA A 23 -19.15 0.41 11.26
C ALA A 23 -17.64 0.13 11.17
N ALA A 24 -17.19 -0.34 10.00
CA ALA A 24 -15.78 -0.58 9.78
C ALA A 24 -14.98 0.72 9.91
N ASP A 25 -13.78 0.63 10.50
CA ASP A 25 -12.88 1.77 10.63
C ASP A 25 -12.43 2.29 9.26
N THR A 26 -12.15 3.59 9.18
CA THR A 26 -11.78 4.25 7.92
C THR A 26 -10.36 3.89 7.50
N VAL A 27 -10.19 3.50 6.24
CA VAL A 27 -8.90 3.31 5.61
C VAL A 27 -8.45 4.61 4.95
N VAL A 28 -7.40 5.22 5.48
CA VAL A 28 -6.78 6.42 4.91
C VAL A 28 -5.76 5.98 3.87
N VAL A 29 -5.98 6.39 2.62
CA VAL A 29 -5.12 6.05 1.48
C VAL A 29 -4.30 7.26 1.08
N ARG A 30 -2.99 7.08 0.96
CA ARG A 30 -2.05 8.08 0.47
C ARG A 30 -1.24 7.49 -0.67
N GLU A 31 -1.43 7.99 -1.87
CA GLU A 31 -0.63 7.63 -3.02
C GLU A 31 0.74 8.32 -2.97
N THR A 32 1.80 7.64 -3.36
CA THR A 32 3.14 8.21 -3.43
C THR A 32 3.28 9.12 -4.68
N ARG A 33 4.35 9.90 -4.76
CA ARG A 33 4.68 10.74 -5.93
C ARG A 33 6.07 10.46 -6.47
N ILE A 34 6.59 9.30 -6.17
CA ILE A 34 7.91 8.87 -6.64
C ILE A 34 7.76 8.13 -7.98
N PRO A 35 8.74 8.22 -8.88
CA PRO A 35 8.77 7.40 -10.07
C PRO A 35 8.81 5.91 -9.74
N VAL A 36 8.27 5.10 -10.64
CA VAL A 36 8.38 3.65 -10.60
C VAL A 36 9.69 3.25 -11.30
N LEU A 37 10.62 2.64 -10.57
CA LEU A 37 11.90 2.18 -11.11
C LEU A 37 11.77 0.76 -11.66
N ILE A 38 12.17 0.57 -12.92
CA ILE A 38 11.98 -0.71 -13.63
C ILE A 38 12.76 -1.84 -12.95
N GLU A 39 14.00 -1.60 -12.50
CA GLU A 39 14.83 -2.62 -11.87
C GLU A 39 14.49 -2.87 -10.39
N ARG A 40 13.59 -2.08 -9.83
CA ARG A 40 13.26 -2.17 -8.41
C ARG A 40 12.20 -3.23 -8.16
N GLN A 41 12.45 -4.15 -7.25
CA GLN A 41 11.51 -5.21 -6.89
C GLN A 41 10.26 -4.68 -6.16
N ASP A 42 10.41 -3.57 -5.43
CA ASP A 42 9.35 -2.96 -4.66
C ASP A 42 9.33 -1.45 -4.87
N ASN A 43 8.36 -0.98 -5.64
CA ASN A 43 8.07 0.42 -5.82
C ASN A 43 6.82 0.77 -5.03
N GLU A 44 6.92 1.71 -4.11
CA GLU A 44 5.79 2.13 -3.30
C GLU A 44 4.75 2.87 -4.16
N LEU A 45 3.53 2.37 -4.22
CA LEU A 45 2.40 3.07 -4.85
C LEU A 45 1.51 3.73 -3.81
N PHE A 46 1.10 2.97 -2.81
CA PHE A 46 0.15 3.43 -1.80
C PHE A 46 0.64 3.11 -0.40
N HIS A 47 0.40 4.04 0.51
CA HIS A 47 0.41 3.81 1.93
C HIS A 47 -1.02 3.80 2.46
N LEU A 48 -1.35 2.85 3.32
CA LEU A 48 -2.64 2.74 3.97
C LEU A 48 -2.44 2.89 5.48
N ARG A 49 -3.27 3.74 6.10
CA ARG A 49 -3.32 3.91 7.54
C ARG A 49 -4.74 3.58 8.01
N ILE A 50 -4.84 2.66 8.94
CA ILE A 50 -6.10 2.23 9.53
C ILE A 50 -6.00 2.45 11.03
N GLU A 51 -6.86 3.30 11.59
CA GLU A 51 -6.97 3.49 13.02
C GLU A 51 -8.11 2.64 13.54
N ALA A 52 -7.77 1.49 14.10
CA ALA A 52 -8.72 0.51 14.57
C ALA A 52 -9.17 0.85 16.00
N THR A 53 -10.47 0.94 16.21
CA THR A 53 -11.06 1.20 17.53
C THR A 53 -11.01 -0.04 18.43
N GLN A 54 -11.00 -1.20 17.83
CA GLN A 54 -10.91 -2.51 18.47
C GLN A 54 -10.15 -3.50 17.58
N SER A 55 -9.93 -4.71 18.09
CA SER A 55 -9.33 -5.77 17.28
C SER A 55 -10.29 -6.19 16.17
N GLN A 56 -9.88 -6.06 14.91
CA GLN A 56 -10.62 -6.38 13.70
C GLN A 56 -9.70 -7.14 12.72
N MET A 57 -10.23 -7.54 11.57
CA MET A 57 -9.47 -8.22 10.53
C MET A 57 -9.54 -7.41 9.22
N LEU A 58 -8.41 -6.92 8.73
CA LEU A 58 -8.34 -6.48 7.33
C LEU A 58 -8.31 -7.73 6.45
N ASN A 59 -9.35 -7.95 5.67
CA ASN A 59 -9.48 -9.13 4.81
C ASN A 59 -8.77 -8.92 3.47
N GLU A 60 -9.07 -7.82 2.79
CA GLU A 60 -8.56 -7.56 1.46
C GLU A 60 -8.56 -6.07 1.11
N VAL A 61 -7.73 -5.72 0.15
CA VAL A 61 -7.69 -4.40 -0.50
C VAL A 61 -7.78 -4.62 -2.00
N LYS A 62 -8.65 -3.86 -2.67
CA LYS A 62 -8.84 -3.92 -4.11
C LYS A 62 -8.26 -2.68 -4.78
N LEU A 63 -7.52 -2.92 -5.85
CA LEU A 63 -6.95 -1.90 -6.73
C LEU A 63 -7.62 -1.94 -8.09
N ASP A 64 -7.71 -0.78 -8.75
CA ASP A 64 -8.05 -0.66 -10.17
C ASP A 64 -6.93 0.12 -10.86
N PHE A 65 -6.35 -0.46 -11.91
CA PHE A 65 -5.38 0.21 -12.76
C PHE A 65 -6.06 1.09 -13.79
N GLY A 66 -5.50 2.26 -14.06
CA GLY A 66 -5.98 3.16 -15.11
C GLY A 66 -6.02 2.51 -16.50
N LYS A 67 -6.93 2.97 -17.35
CA LYS A 67 -7.19 2.37 -18.68
C LYS A 67 -5.96 2.34 -19.58
N ASP A 68 -5.08 3.33 -19.44
CA ASP A 68 -3.90 3.51 -20.28
C ASP A 68 -2.66 2.75 -19.76
N VAL A 69 -2.80 2.00 -18.67
CA VAL A 69 -1.71 1.22 -18.11
C VAL A 69 -1.49 -0.05 -18.92
N ASN A 70 -0.25 -0.27 -19.36
CA ASN A 70 0.17 -1.50 -20.01
C ASN A 70 0.42 -2.60 -18.96
N LEU A 71 -0.60 -3.38 -18.68
CA LEU A 71 -0.54 -4.46 -17.67
C LEU A 71 0.47 -5.55 -18.02
N ASN A 72 0.82 -5.73 -19.30
CA ASN A 72 1.82 -6.71 -19.73
C ASN A 72 3.23 -6.39 -19.24
N GLU A 73 3.49 -5.13 -18.85
CA GLU A 73 4.77 -4.68 -18.32
C GLU A 73 4.88 -4.83 -16.80
N ILE A 74 3.77 -5.17 -16.14
CA ILE A 74 3.76 -5.37 -14.69
C ILE A 74 4.09 -6.82 -14.38
N GLU A 75 5.10 -7.02 -13.51
CA GLU A 75 5.46 -8.35 -12.99
C GLU A 75 4.52 -8.75 -11.85
N SER A 76 4.41 -7.91 -10.83
CA SER A 76 3.56 -8.19 -9.67
C SER A 76 3.11 -6.94 -8.91
N VAL A 77 2.03 -7.12 -8.14
CA VAL A 77 1.55 -6.18 -7.12
C VAL A 77 1.57 -6.87 -5.78
N LYS A 78 2.08 -6.21 -4.75
CA LYS A 78 2.28 -6.80 -3.43
C LYS A 78 1.63 -5.92 -2.36
N LEU A 79 1.09 -6.56 -1.32
CA LEU A 79 0.61 -5.90 -0.11
C LEU A 79 1.49 -6.28 1.06
N TYR A 80 1.96 -5.28 1.78
CA TYR A 80 2.76 -5.45 2.99
C TYR A 80 2.05 -4.88 4.21
N TYR A 81 2.20 -5.55 5.34
CA TYR A 81 1.84 -5.02 6.66
C TYR A 81 3.08 -4.39 7.29
N GLY A 82 3.02 -3.10 7.59
CA GLY A 82 4.13 -2.33 8.15
C GLY A 82 4.15 -2.27 9.68
N GLY A 83 3.18 -2.88 10.36
CA GLY A 83 3.10 -2.85 11.82
C GLY A 83 2.25 -1.70 12.38
N THR A 84 2.44 -1.39 13.64
CA THR A 84 1.67 -0.38 14.40
C THR A 84 2.49 0.85 14.78
N GLU A 85 3.79 0.86 14.47
CA GLU A 85 4.69 1.94 14.85
C GLU A 85 4.84 2.97 13.73
N SER A 86 4.83 4.24 14.08
CA SER A 86 5.22 5.33 13.19
C SER A 86 6.63 5.79 13.46
N VAL A 87 7.30 6.31 12.44
CA VAL A 87 8.63 6.90 12.60
C VAL A 87 8.51 8.42 12.53
N GLU A 88 8.99 9.10 13.55
CA GLU A 88 9.12 10.55 13.53
C GLU A 88 10.52 10.95 13.06
N ARG A 89 10.59 11.82 12.07
CA ARG A 89 11.82 12.39 11.58
C ARG A 89 11.65 13.88 11.26
N ARG A 90 12.48 14.74 11.84
CA ARG A 90 12.45 16.20 11.65
C ARG A 90 11.06 16.79 11.90
N GLY A 91 10.38 16.35 12.96
CA GLY A 91 9.04 16.83 13.35
C GLY A 91 7.92 16.42 12.39
N LYS A 92 8.14 15.42 11.53
CA LYS A 92 7.10 14.83 10.66
C LYS A 92 6.94 13.37 10.99
N THR A 93 5.69 12.96 11.13
CA THR A 93 5.31 11.54 11.27
C THR A 93 5.24 10.90 9.90
N TYR A 94 5.97 9.83 9.70
CA TYR A 94 5.94 9.01 8.49
C TYR A 94 5.12 7.76 8.73
N PHE A 95 4.49 7.24 7.68
CA PHE A 95 3.98 5.88 7.72
C PHE A 95 5.17 4.95 7.92
N ALA A 96 5.20 4.30 9.07
CA ALA A 96 6.31 3.43 9.46
C ALA A 96 6.52 2.31 8.46
N PRO A 97 7.50 1.67 8.59
CA PRO A 97 8.90 1.75 8.33
C PRO A 97 9.24 2.01 6.86
N VAL A 98 8.23 2.05 5.98
CA VAL A 98 8.40 2.15 4.51
C VAL A 98 9.08 3.46 4.11
N ASP A 99 8.59 4.61 4.62
CA ASP A 99 9.20 5.92 4.31
C ASP A 99 10.64 6.03 4.83
N TYR A 100 10.98 5.26 5.86
CA TYR A 100 12.33 5.21 6.41
C TYR A 100 13.27 4.36 5.55
N ILE A 101 12.78 3.24 5.06
CA ILE A 101 13.56 2.29 4.28
C ILE A 101 13.88 2.83 2.89
N SER A 102 12.91 3.40 2.21
CA SER A 102 13.07 3.91 0.85
C SER A 102 14.08 5.06 0.74
N ASN A 103 14.28 5.79 1.85
CA ASN A 103 15.17 6.95 1.85
C ASN A 103 16.62 6.64 2.27
N ASN A 104 16.90 5.47 2.85
CA ASN A 104 18.18 5.21 3.50
C ASN A 104 18.98 4.04 2.94
N THR A 105 18.47 3.32 1.95
CA THR A 105 19.21 2.16 1.43
C THR A 105 19.14 2.09 -0.09
N PRO A 106 19.84 2.98 -0.79
CA PRO A 106 19.99 2.85 -2.25
C PRO A 106 20.59 1.48 -2.57
N GLY A 107 20.04 0.78 -3.54
CA GLY A 107 20.57 -0.48 -4.03
C GLY A 107 20.38 -1.70 -3.14
N LYS A 108 20.00 -1.56 -1.87
CA LYS A 108 19.50 -2.69 -1.11
C LYS A 108 18.01 -2.79 -1.35
N THR A 109 17.58 -3.92 -1.89
CA THR A 109 16.17 -4.23 -2.01
C THR A 109 15.50 -4.05 -0.66
N LEU A 110 14.27 -3.61 -0.65
CA LEU A 110 13.42 -3.62 0.55
C LEU A 110 13.51 -4.96 1.30
N ALA A 111 13.81 -6.06 0.59
CA ALA A 111 14.07 -7.37 1.16
C ALA A 111 15.12 -7.36 2.29
N ALA A 112 16.14 -6.51 2.22
CA ALA A 112 17.12 -6.40 3.31
C ALA A 112 16.61 -5.65 4.56
N ASN A 113 15.51 -4.90 4.40
CA ASN A 113 14.89 -4.10 5.46
C ASN A 113 13.47 -4.56 5.81
N THR A 114 13.03 -5.69 5.23
CA THR A 114 11.72 -6.30 5.50
C THR A 114 11.57 -6.86 6.91
N SER A 115 12.58 -6.74 7.77
CA SER A 115 12.42 -7.00 9.20
C SER A 115 11.27 -6.21 9.84
N TYR A 116 10.82 -5.14 9.20
CA TYR A 116 9.74 -4.27 9.67
C TYR A 116 8.43 -4.41 8.89
N SER A 117 8.43 -5.09 7.75
CA SER A 117 7.23 -5.27 6.93
C SER A 117 7.04 -6.72 6.55
N VAL A 118 5.81 -7.20 6.69
CA VAL A 118 5.44 -8.59 6.38
C VAL A 118 4.65 -8.62 5.08
N LEU A 119 5.15 -9.36 4.08
CA LEU A 119 4.41 -9.62 2.86
C LEU A 119 3.13 -10.39 3.18
N LYS A 120 1.99 -9.85 2.81
CA LYS A 120 0.67 -10.46 3.01
C LYS A 120 0.19 -11.19 1.76
N SER A 121 0.34 -10.56 0.61
CA SER A 121 -0.01 -11.17 -0.67
C SER A 121 0.79 -10.59 -1.82
N GLU A 122 0.94 -11.40 -2.85
CA GLU A 122 1.51 -11.04 -4.15
C GLU A 122 0.59 -11.56 -5.26
N VAL A 123 0.24 -10.69 -6.19
CA VAL A 123 -0.50 -11.03 -7.41
C VAL A 123 0.42 -10.81 -8.60
N LYS A 124 0.85 -11.90 -9.25
CA LYS A 124 1.69 -11.87 -10.45
C LYS A 124 0.84 -11.69 -11.71
N ALA A 125 1.41 -11.04 -12.71
CA ALA A 125 0.73 -10.73 -13.98
C ALA A 125 -0.71 -10.20 -13.74
N PRO A 126 -0.84 -9.07 -13.05
CA PRO A 126 -2.12 -8.59 -12.58
C PRO A 126 -3.07 -8.24 -13.74
N LYS A 127 -4.34 -8.38 -13.50
CA LYS A 127 -5.40 -7.83 -14.35
C LYS A 127 -5.66 -6.36 -13.97
N ARG A 128 -6.59 -5.71 -14.66
CA ARG A 128 -6.98 -4.32 -14.34
C ARG A 128 -7.46 -4.17 -12.91
N GLU A 129 -8.35 -5.04 -12.49
CA GLU A 129 -8.74 -5.13 -11.09
C GLU A 129 -7.89 -6.18 -10.36
N VAL A 130 -7.32 -5.80 -9.23
CA VAL A 130 -6.47 -6.64 -8.40
C VAL A 130 -7.03 -6.70 -7.00
N VAL A 131 -7.24 -7.91 -6.48
CA VAL A 131 -7.60 -8.14 -5.08
C VAL A 131 -6.38 -8.65 -4.35
N LEU A 132 -5.93 -7.89 -3.37
CA LEU A 132 -4.81 -8.22 -2.49
C LEU A 132 -5.38 -8.73 -1.16
N LYS A 133 -5.23 -10.01 -0.88
CA LYS A 133 -5.63 -10.61 0.39
C LYS A 133 -4.68 -10.15 1.48
N ALA A 134 -5.24 -9.61 2.55
CA ALA A 134 -4.49 -9.17 3.71
C ALA A 134 -4.51 -10.24 4.82
N ASP A 135 -5.71 -10.69 5.17
CA ASP A 135 -5.99 -11.59 6.29
C ASP A 135 -5.12 -11.23 7.51
N GLN A 136 -5.11 -9.92 7.81
CA GLN A 136 -4.27 -9.33 8.84
C GLN A 136 -5.11 -8.81 9.99
N LYS A 137 -4.82 -9.33 11.21
CA LYS A 137 -5.39 -8.80 12.43
C LYS A 137 -4.94 -7.36 12.63
N LEU A 138 -5.90 -6.45 12.77
CA LEU A 138 -5.67 -5.08 13.20
C LEU A 138 -5.64 -5.03 14.73
N PHE A 139 -4.69 -4.30 15.25
CA PHE A 139 -4.58 -4.02 16.68
C PHE A 139 -5.24 -2.67 17.00
N PRO A 140 -5.83 -2.50 18.20
CA PRO A 140 -6.33 -1.20 18.61
C PRO A 140 -5.26 -0.11 18.45
N GLY A 141 -5.65 1.03 17.87
CA GLY A 141 -4.74 2.08 17.45
C GLY A 141 -4.40 2.02 15.96
N VAL A 142 -3.28 2.60 15.58
CA VAL A 142 -2.91 2.76 14.16
C VAL A 142 -2.21 1.52 13.64
N ASN A 143 -2.65 1.06 12.47
CA ASN A 143 -2.04 -0.01 11.69
C ASN A 143 -1.63 0.53 10.32
N TYR A 144 -0.44 0.14 9.85
CA TYR A 144 0.13 0.61 8.61
C TYR A 144 0.28 -0.53 7.60
N PHE A 145 -0.07 -0.22 6.35
CA PHE A 145 0.15 -1.10 5.21
C PHE A 145 0.71 -0.29 4.05
N TRP A 146 1.29 -0.97 3.10
CA TRP A 146 1.70 -0.36 1.85
C TRP A 146 1.59 -1.34 0.70
N ILE A 147 1.35 -0.77 -0.49
CA ILE A 147 1.20 -1.52 -1.72
C ILE A 147 2.36 -1.19 -2.62
N SER A 148 3.00 -2.24 -3.10
CA SER A 148 4.18 -2.21 -3.95
C SER A 148 3.85 -2.69 -5.36
N LEU A 149 4.56 -2.13 -6.33
CA LEU A 149 4.56 -2.54 -7.72
C LEU A 149 5.95 -3.01 -8.13
N GLN A 150 6.02 -4.11 -8.86
CA GLN A 150 7.21 -4.56 -9.56
C GLN A 150 6.96 -4.53 -11.07
N MET A 151 7.87 -3.89 -11.81
CA MET A 151 7.84 -3.89 -13.27
C MET A 151 8.69 -5.03 -13.81
N LYS A 152 8.35 -5.51 -15.03
CA LYS A 152 9.20 -6.42 -15.76
C LYS A 152 10.44 -5.68 -16.29
N PRO A 153 11.60 -6.34 -16.40
CA PRO A 153 12.82 -5.70 -16.92
C PRO A 153 12.69 -5.12 -18.33
N VAL A 154 11.72 -5.65 -19.10
CA VAL A 154 11.45 -5.22 -20.48
C VAL A 154 10.46 -4.06 -20.57
N ALA A 155 9.99 -3.52 -19.44
CA ALA A 155 9.07 -2.40 -19.43
C ALA A 155 9.67 -1.16 -20.10
N SER A 156 8.84 -0.42 -20.82
CA SER A 156 9.27 0.80 -21.48
C SER A 156 9.41 1.95 -20.49
N ILE A 157 10.52 2.69 -20.56
CA ILE A 157 10.72 3.92 -19.78
C ILE A 157 9.70 5.02 -20.13
N LEU A 158 9.05 4.91 -21.28
CA LEU A 158 8.00 5.84 -21.71
C LEU A 158 6.63 5.47 -21.18
N SER A 159 6.50 4.28 -20.60
CA SER A 159 5.25 3.83 -19.99
C SER A 159 4.94 4.63 -18.73
N LYS A 160 3.69 4.56 -18.32
CA LYS A 160 3.16 5.23 -17.12
C LYS A 160 2.27 4.27 -16.36
N VAL A 161 2.21 4.44 -15.07
CA VAL A 161 1.29 3.69 -14.20
C VAL A 161 0.39 4.66 -13.46
N SER A 162 -0.90 4.38 -13.51
CA SER A 162 -1.89 4.96 -12.62
C SER A 162 -2.72 3.84 -12.00
N ALA A 163 -3.09 3.99 -10.75
CA ALA A 163 -3.93 3.04 -10.04
C ALA A 163 -4.73 3.77 -8.97
N GLU A 164 -5.79 3.14 -8.51
CA GLU A 164 -6.61 3.62 -7.39
C GLU A 164 -6.90 2.46 -6.44
N VAL A 165 -6.90 2.74 -5.13
CA VAL A 165 -7.50 1.85 -4.14
C VAL A 165 -9.00 2.10 -4.17
N VAL A 166 -9.77 1.11 -4.63
CA VAL A 166 -11.22 1.27 -4.84
C VAL A 166 -12.06 0.63 -3.74
N GLU A 167 -11.51 -0.34 -3.02
CA GLU A 167 -12.21 -1.01 -1.92
C GLU A 167 -11.21 -1.57 -0.89
N ALA A 168 -11.61 -1.59 0.37
CA ALA A 168 -10.98 -2.37 1.42
C ALA A 168 -12.08 -3.02 2.27
N LYS A 169 -11.85 -4.25 2.75
CA LYS A 169 -12.80 -4.95 3.61
C LYS A 169 -12.19 -5.21 4.98
N ILE A 170 -12.93 -4.81 6.02
CA ILE A 170 -12.61 -5.06 7.42
C ILE A 170 -13.75 -5.86 8.03
N ASP A 171 -13.45 -7.00 8.66
CA ASP A 171 -14.42 -7.96 9.18
C ASP A 171 -15.52 -8.35 8.16
N GLY A 172 -15.10 -8.47 6.88
CA GLY A 172 -16.00 -8.79 5.76
C GLY A 172 -16.90 -7.64 5.29
N GLN A 173 -16.83 -6.45 5.91
CA GLN A 173 -17.58 -5.27 5.53
C GLN A 173 -16.72 -4.30 4.72
N VAL A 174 -17.32 -3.63 3.73
CA VAL A 174 -16.62 -2.57 2.98
C VAL A 174 -16.35 -1.39 3.91
N ALA A 175 -15.07 -1.05 4.06
CA ALA A 175 -14.63 0.04 4.90
C ALA A 175 -14.67 1.37 4.13
N PRO A 176 -15.00 2.49 4.79
CA PRO A 176 -14.89 3.81 4.19
C PRO A 176 -13.45 4.11 3.79
N LEU A 177 -13.25 4.63 2.57
CA LEU A 177 -11.96 5.09 2.09
C LEU A 177 -11.85 6.60 2.20
N LYS A 178 -10.72 7.09 2.76
CA LYS A 178 -10.36 8.51 2.77
C LYS A 178 -9.08 8.70 1.98
N ILE A 179 -9.18 9.32 0.81
CA ILE A 179 -8.01 9.63 -0.02
C ILE A 179 -7.33 10.87 0.53
N ALA A 180 -6.22 10.68 1.24
CA ALA A 180 -5.46 11.77 1.84
C ALA A 180 -4.59 12.49 0.81
N ARG A 181 -4.09 11.76 -0.18
CA ARG A 181 -3.33 12.30 -1.30
C ARG A 181 -3.49 11.37 -2.50
N LYS A 182 -3.81 11.95 -3.65
CA LYS A 182 -3.84 11.28 -4.94
C LYS A 182 -2.73 11.83 -5.83
N ALA A 183 -2.03 10.94 -6.53
CA ALA A 183 -1.18 11.30 -7.65
C ALA A 183 -1.87 10.87 -8.95
N ASP A 184 -1.72 11.63 -10.00
CA ASP A 184 -2.43 11.32 -11.24
C ASP A 184 -1.75 10.17 -12.00
N THR A 185 -0.40 10.14 -11.99
CA THR A 185 0.37 9.23 -12.83
C THR A 185 1.79 9.08 -12.28
N HIS A 186 2.27 7.84 -12.21
CA HIS A 186 3.66 7.52 -11.96
C HIS A 186 4.42 7.36 -13.28
N TYR A 187 5.48 8.11 -13.44
CA TYR A 187 6.41 7.95 -14.56
C TYR A 187 7.40 6.83 -14.27
N MET A 188 7.86 6.16 -15.32
CA MET A 188 8.93 5.18 -15.21
C MET A 188 10.29 5.86 -15.04
N GLY A 189 11.21 5.14 -14.40
CA GLY A 189 12.59 5.51 -14.26
C GLY A 189 13.50 4.28 -14.26
N ILE A 190 14.78 4.53 -14.49
CA ILE A 190 15.84 3.56 -14.25
C ILE A 190 16.85 4.17 -13.29
N GLY A 191 17.48 3.35 -12.46
CA GLY A 191 18.61 3.78 -11.64
C GLY A 191 19.85 3.92 -12.52
N VAL A 192 20.39 5.13 -12.61
CA VAL A 192 21.63 5.36 -13.38
C VAL A 192 22.84 4.83 -12.63
N ARG A 193 22.83 4.98 -11.31
CA ARG A 193 23.85 4.47 -10.39
C ARG A 193 23.22 4.13 -9.04
N HIS A 194 23.73 3.08 -8.41
CA HIS A 194 23.31 2.62 -7.10
C HIS A 194 24.52 2.54 -6.16
N ALA A 195 24.28 2.62 -4.86
CA ALA A 195 25.35 2.38 -3.88
C ALA A 195 25.98 1.00 -4.11
N GLY A 196 27.28 0.96 -4.21
CA GLY A 196 28.07 -0.24 -4.55
C GLY A 196 28.49 -0.33 -6.02
N ASP A 197 27.84 0.38 -6.94
CA ASP A 197 28.28 0.44 -8.33
C ASP A 197 29.66 1.10 -8.39
N ASP A 198 30.53 0.61 -9.28
CA ASP A 198 31.89 1.11 -9.51
C ASP A 198 32.73 1.21 -8.20
N GLY A 199 32.38 0.44 -7.17
CA GLY A 199 33.04 0.49 -5.84
C GLY A 199 32.69 1.70 -4.99
N ALA A 200 31.76 2.54 -5.40
CA ALA A 200 31.33 3.72 -4.67
C ALA A 200 30.37 3.36 -3.54
N ALA A 201 30.61 3.87 -2.32
CA ALA A 201 29.74 3.64 -1.18
C ALA A 201 28.37 4.34 -1.31
N ALA A 202 28.34 5.47 -1.99
CA ALA A 202 27.13 6.25 -2.28
C ALA A 202 27.33 7.23 -3.42
N TYR A 203 26.25 7.56 -4.11
CA TYR A 203 26.18 8.65 -5.08
C TYR A 203 25.27 9.74 -4.54
N ARG A 204 25.73 10.98 -4.51
CA ARG A 204 25.04 12.09 -3.84
C ARG A 204 25.04 13.34 -4.71
N ILE A 205 24.17 14.28 -4.35
CA ILE A 205 24.13 15.66 -4.90
C ILE A 205 24.12 15.67 -6.42
N PRO A 206 23.13 15.01 -7.08
CA PRO A 206 23.07 14.99 -8.53
C PRO A 206 22.81 16.40 -9.08
N GLY A 207 23.56 16.78 -10.09
CA GLY A 207 23.35 17.97 -10.89
C GLY A 207 23.05 17.60 -12.33
N LEU A 208 22.20 18.37 -13.01
CA LEU A 208 21.89 18.21 -14.43
C LEU A 208 22.20 19.51 -15.16
N ALA A 209 22.84 19.39 -16.30
CA ALA A 209 23.08 20.50 -17.23
C ALA A 209 22.79 20.05 -18.66
N THR A 210 22.35 20.99 -19.51
CA THR A 210 22.14 20.73 -20.92
C THR A 210 23.11 21.58 -21.71
N SER A 211 23.88 20.96 -22.61
CA SER A 211 24.75 21.68 -23.54
C SER A 211 23.93 22.43 -24.59
N ASN A 212 24.56 23.38 -25.27
CA ASN A 212 23.94 24.12 -26.38
C ASN A 212 23.51 23.22 -27.56
N LYS A 213 24.03 21.99 -27.61
CA LYS A 213 23.66 20.97 -28.61
C LYS A 213 22.58 20.01 -28.13
N GLY A 214 21.99 20.25 -26.95
CA GLY A 214 20.95 19.40 -26.38
C GLY A 214 21.47 18.14 -25.65
N THR A 215 22.80 18.00 -25.47
CA THR A 215 23.35 16.89 -24.69
C THR A 215 23.05 17.11 -23.21
N LEU A 216 22.44 16.13 -22.58
CA LEU A 216 22.19 16.13 -21.13
C LEU A 216 23.43 15.58 -20.39
N LEU A 217 23.94 16.35 -19.44
CA LEU A 217 25.05 15.97 -18.56
C LEU A 217 24.53 15.76 -17.15
N GLY A 218 24.77 14.58 -16.59
CA GLY A 218 24.54 14.27 -15.19
C GLY A 218 25.85 14.23 -14.43
N VAL A 219 25.95 14.96 -13.32
CA VAL A 219 27.10 14.93 -12.42
C VAL A 219 26.63 14.59 -11.01
N TYR A 220 27.48 13.97 -10.22
CA TYR A 220 27.20 13.60 -8.83
C TYR A 220 28.50 13.41 -8.06
N ASP A 221 28.43 13.56 -6.72
CA ASP A 221 29.51 13.22 -5.82
C ASP A 221 29.57 11.71 -5.58
N VAL A 222 30.76 11.18 -5.37
CA VAL A 222 31.04 9.77 -5.08
C VAL A 222 31.69 9.63 -3.72
#